data_80c28b36c2b894df38e282ca562beb69
#
_entry.id   80c28b36c2b894df38e282ca562beb69
#
_cell.length_a   1.000
_cell.length_b   1.000
_cell.length_c   1.000
_cell.angle_alpha   90.00
_cell.angle_beta   90.00
_cell.angle_gamma   90.00
#
_symmetry.space_group_name_H-M   'P 1'
#
loop_
_entity.id
_entity.type
_entity.pdbx_description
1 polymer ?
#
loop_
_entity_poly.entity_id
_entity_poly.type
_entity_poly.pdbx_seq_one_letter_code
_entity_poly.pdbx_strand_id
1 'polypeptide(L)'
;ILGHSQGALHTQTLVTDIIERDPALRKRLVAAYVVGIPVPMALYGQTLKHITACTTPTQTRCVATWSTFTERFTGLAQWRGGTRARFSALMQAGGTQAIQCTNPLSWRADEVAVPAAQNLGATLFDPQRRELMPPVPGLVDARCVDGALLAAPEPPPPFSALAIVPGNYHLADVALFHANVARNIVDRIAAWRTDR
;
A
#
# COMPACT_ATOMS: atom_id res chain seq x y z
N ILE A 1 -8.43 7.61 -4.69
CA ILE A 1 -8.03 6.75 -5.82
C ILE A 1 -7.22 5.57 -5.30
N LEU A 2 -7.36 4.39 -5.95
CA LEU A 2 -6.60 3.19 -5.64
C LEU A 2 -6.12 2.57 -6.96
N GLY A 3 -4.86 2.21 -7.02
CA GLY A 3 -4.26 1.42 -8.09
C GLY A 3 -3.40 0.30 -7.55
N HIS A 4 -3.44 -0.86 -8.21
CA HIS A 4 -2.63 -2.02 -7.86
C HIS A 4 -1.75 -2.42 -9.03
N SER A 5 -0.50 -2.80 -8.77
CA SER A 5 0.47 -3.27 -9.76
C SER A 5 0.67 -2.25 -10.90
N GLN A 6 0.36 -2.57 -12.14
CA GLN A 6 0.39 -1.61 -13.25
C GLN A 6 -0.53 -0.41 -12.99
N GLY A 7 -1.72 -0.63 -12.39
CA GLY A 7 -2.61 0.45 -11.98
C GLY A 7 -2.00 1.39 -10.93
N ALA A 8 -1.11 0.87 -10.08
CA ALA A 8 -0.38 1.69 -9.12
C ALA A 8 0.62 2.64 -9.81
N LEU A 9 1.27 2.20 -10.91
CA LEU A 9 2.13 3.07 -11.73
C LEU A 9 1.34 4.23 -12.32
N HIS A 10 0.16 3.95 -12.87
CA HIS A 10 -0.71 5.00 -13.41
C HIS A 10 -1.22 5.93 -12.31
N THR A 11 -1.58 5.38 -11.14
CA THR A 11 -1.99 6.18 -9.98
C THR A 11 -0.85 7.08 -9.50
N GLN A 12 0.37 6.56 -9.41
CA GLN A 12 1.54 7.36 -9.04
C GLN A 12 1.77 8.49 -10.04
N THR A 13 1.76 8.22 -11.36
CA THR A 13 1.91 9.22 -12.41
C THR A 13 0.80 10.28 -12.33
N LEU A 14 -0.45 9.86 -12.13
CA LEU A 14 -1.57 10.80 -11.95
C LEU A 14 -1.35 11.72 -10.73
N VAL A 15 -0.87 11.16 -9.61
CA VAL A 15 -0.59 11.94 -8.40
C VAL A 15 0.56 12.93 -8.64
N THR A 16 1.68 12.48 -9.23
CA THR A 16 2.88 13.31 -9.41
C THR A 16 2.72 14.38 -10.49
N ASP A 17 2.13 14.04 -11.63
CA ASP A 17 2.16 14.87 -12.82
C ASP A 17 0.92 15.75 -12.99
N ILE A 18 -0.19 15.35 -12.38
CA ILE A 18 -1.47 16.05 -12.51
C ILE A 18 -1.92 16.62 -11.16
N ILE A 19 -2.17 15.76 -10.15
CA ILE A 19 -2.80 16.19 -8.90
C ILE A 19 -1.87 17.09 -8.09
N GLU A 20 -0.59 16.75 -7.99
CA GLU A 20 0.41 17.54 -7.25
C GLU A 20 0.49 18.97 -7.79
N ARG A 21 0.34 19.15 -9.10
CA ARG A 21 0.51 20.46 -9.78
C ARG A 21 -0.73 21.34 -9.69
N ASP A 22 -1.91 20.77 -9.46
CA ASP A 22 -3.18 21.50 -9.43
C ASP A 22 -3.72 21.64 -8.00
N PRO A 23 -3.75 22.88 -7.43
CA PRO A 23 -4.28 23.11 -6.10
C PRO A 23 -5.75 22.68 -5.92
N ALA A 24 -6.58 22.77 -6.99
CA ALA A 24 -7.98 22.39 -6.92
C ALA A 24 -8.13 20.87 -6.84
N LEU A 25 -7.30 20.11 -7.59
CA LEU A 25 -7.27 18.66 -7.50
C LEU A 25 -6.69 18.16 -6.17
N ARG A 26 -5.63 18.81 -5.65
CA ARG A 26 -5.10 18.49 -4.32
C ARG A 26 -6.15 18.62 -3.22
N LYS A 27 -6.95 19.69 -3.25
CA LYS A 27 -8.05 19.90 -2.28
C LYS A 27 -9.11 18.79 -2.36
N ARG A 28 -9.30 18.18 -3.53
CA ARG A 28 -10.27 17.10 -3.75
C ARG A 28 -9.72 15.72 -3.43
N LEU A 29 -8.40 15.58 -3.29
CA LEU A 29 -7.78 14.29 -2.99
C LEU A 29 -8.07 13.91 -1.53
N VAL A 30 -8.82 12.84 -1.32
CA VAL A 30 -8.95 12.20 0.00
C VAL A 30 -7.65 11.47 0.33
N ALA A 31 -7.31 10.45 -0.44
CA ALA A 31 -6.04 9.74 -0.39
C ALA A 31 -5.77 9.01 -1.71
N ALA A 32 -4.50 8.67 -1.96
CA ALA A 32 -4.09 7.76 -3.01
C ALA A 32 -3.49 6.48 -2.40
N TYR A 33 -4.00 5.33 -2.83
CA TYR A 33 -3.47 4.01 -2.47
C TYR A 33 -2.70 3.48 -3.68
N VAL A 34 -1.38 3.45 -3.58
CA VAL A 34 -0.43 3.04 -4.62
C VAL A 34 0.13 1.67 -4.23
N VAL A 35 -0.59 0.61 -4.55
CA VAL A 35 -0.38 -0.72 -3.96
C VAL A 35 0.38 -1.65 -4.90
N GLY A 36 1.32 -2.43 -4.36
CA GLY A 36 2.05 -3.46 -5.10
C GLY A 36 3.24 -2.94 -5.90
N ILE A 37 3.63 -1.68 -5.70
CA ILE A 37 4.88 -1.15 -6.23
C ILE A 37 5.66 -0.42 -5.14
N PRO A 38 7.00 -0.44 -5.18
CA PRO A 38 7.79 0.33 -4.24
C PRO A 38 7.72 1.82 -4.56
N VAL A 39 7.48 2.65 -3.54
CA VAL A 39 7.49 4.11 -3.62
C VAL A 39 8.65 4.63 -2.77
N PRO A 40 9.67 5.29 -3.37
CA PRO A 40 10.79 5.82 -2.59
C PRO A 40 10.35 7.02 -1.75
N MET A 41 10.83 7.09 -0.51
CA MET A 41 10.61 8.26 0.35
C MET A 41 11.17 9.56 -0.23
N ALA A 42 12.20 9.46 -1.08
CA ALA A 42 12.76 10.60 -1.81
C ALA A 42 11.75 11.29 -2.76
N LEU A 43 10.65 10.61 -3.10
CA LEU A 43 9.59 11.24 -3.92
C LEU A 43 8.96 12.45 -3.19
N TYR A 44 8.87 12.36 -1.86
CA TYR A 44 8.31 13.41 -1.02
C TYR A 44 9.32 14.53 -0.77
N GLY A 45 8.88 15.78 -0.89
CA GLY A 45 9.75 16.96 -0.81
C GLY A 45 10.51 17.29 -2.09
N GLN A 46 10.79 16.32 -2.95
CA GLN A 46 11.42 16.53 -4.25
C GLN A 46 10.38 16.68 -5.38
N THR A 47 9.59 15.66 -5.63
CA THR A 47 8.54 15.65 -6.66
C THR A 47 7.18 16.02 -6.08
N LEU A 48 6.81 15.40 -4.96
CA LEU A 48 5.60 15.69 -4.21
C LEU A 48 5.93 16.68 -3.09
N LYS A 49 5.62 17.97 -3.31
CA LYS A 49 5.90 19.06 -2.35
C LYS A 49 4.75 19.31 -1.39
N HIS A 50 3.53 18.94 -1.78
CA HIS A 50 2.29 19.20 -1.04
C HIS A 50 1.61 17.90 -0.59
N ILE A 51 1.68 16.85 -1.41
CA ILE A 51 1.16 15.53 -1.07
C ILE A 51 2.25 14.76 -0.33
N THR A 52 1.90 14.18 0.82
CA THR A 52 2.85 13.51 1.73
C THR A 52 2.60 12.01 1.78
N ALA A 53 3.51 11.25 2.41
CA ALA A 53 3.25 9.89 2.81
C ALA A 53 2.14 9.86 3.88
N CYS A 54 1.21 8.90 3.82
CA CYS A 54 0.25 8.69 4.90
C CYS A 54 0.94 8.07 6.11
N THR A 55 0.77 8.70 7.27
CA THR A 55 1.36 8.25 8.55
C THR A 55 0.33 7.99 9.64
N THR A 56 -0.95 8.34 9.40
CA THR A 56 -2.05 8.10 10.33
C THR A 56 -3.32 7.61 9.61
N PRO A 57 -4.24 6.94 10.32
CA PRO A 57 -5.44 6.35 9.72
C PRO A 57 -6.37 7.34 9.01
N THR A 58 -6.47 8.55 9.51
CA THR A 58 -7.42 9.56 9.04
C THR A 58 -6.78 10.69 8.24
N GLN A 59 -5.46 10.66 8.05
CA GLN A 59 -4.75 11.67 7.26
C GLN A 59 -5.28 11.71 5.83
N THR A 60 -5.52 12.91 5.33
CA THR A 60 -5.97 13.17 3.94
C THR A 60 -4.85 13.79 3.11
N ARG A 61 -5.02 13.85 1.79
CA ARG A 61 -4.06 14.41 0.83
C ARG A 61 -2.69 13.74 0.92
N CYS A 62 -2.70 12.42 1.08
CA CYS A 62 -1.50 11.62 1.25
C CYS A 62 -1.51 10.34 0.40
N VAL A 63 -0.36 9.70 0.29
CA VAL A 63 -0.18 8.42 -0.41
C VAL A 63 0.06 7.31 0.61
N ALA A 64 -0.74 6.25 0.57
CA ALA A 64 -0.50 4.99 1.25
C ALA A 64 0.02 3.94 0.25
N THR A 65 1.02 3.16 0.64
CA THR A 65 1.59 2.12 -0.23
C THR A 65 2.07 0.94 0.58
N TRP A 66 1.93 -0.25 0.03
CA TRP A 66 2.53 -1.48 0.53
C TRP A 66 2.70 -2.49 -0.59
N SER A 67 3.60 -3.45 -0.38
CA SER A 67 3.78 -4.67 -1.17
C SER A 67 3.95 -5.83 -0.20
N THR A 68 3.14 -6.88 -0.33
CA THR A 68 3.00 -7.94 0.67
C THR A 68 3.90 -9.14 0.38
N PHE A 69 4.65 -9.52 1.39
CA PHE A 69 5.51 -10.69 1.40
C PHE A 69 5.32 -11.48 2.70
N THR A 70 5.83 -12.69 2.72
CA THR A 70 6.05 -13.45 3.96
C THR A 70 7.54 -13.74 4.11
N GLU A 71 7.96 -14.29 5.25
CA GLU A 71 9.37 -14.64 5.50
C GLU A 71 9.92 -15.70 4.53
N ARG A 72 9.05 -16.42 3.81
CA ARG A 72 9.45 -17.36 2.76
C ARG A 72 10.00 -16.68 1.49
N PHE A 73 9.77 -15.40 1.31
CA PHE A 73 10.26 -14.68 0.13
C PHE A 73 11.72 -14.31 0.27
N THR A 74 12.58 -14.98 -0.50
CA THR A 74 14.04 -14.75 -0.50
C THR A 74 14.48 -13.61 -1.41
N GLY A 75 13.56 -13.06 -2.21
CA GLY A 75 13.84 -12.05 -3.24
C GLY A 75 13.79 -10.58 -2.78
N LEU A 76 13.67 -10.29 -1.47
CA LEU A 76 13.52 -8.91 -0.96
C LEU A 76 14.69 -8.00 -1.34
N ALA A 77 15.92 -8.50 -1.34
CA ALA A 77 17.11 -7.73 -1.73
C ALA A 77 17.04 -7.30 -3.22
N GLN A 78 16.63 -8.20 -4.11
CA GLN A 78 16.44 -7.91 -5.54
C GLN A 78 15.28 -6.96 -5.76
N TRP A 79 14.16 -7.13 -5.05
CA TRP A 79 13.03 -6.23 -5.12
C TRP A 79 13.42 -4.79 -4.72
N ARG A 80 14.16 -4.63 -3.62
CA ARG A 80 14.71 -3.33 -3.19
C ARG A 80 15.73 -2.79 -4.19
N GLY A 81 16.59 -3.64 -4.73
CA GLY A 81 17.58 -3.29 -5.75
C GLY A 81 16.95 -2.79 -7.04
N GLY A 82 15.89 -3.44 -7.50
CA GLY A 82 15.08 -3.02 -8.66
C GLY A 82 14.45 -1.65 -8.46
N THR A 83 14.00 -1.33 -7.24
CA THR A 83 13.50 0.00 -6.89
C THR A 83 14.57 1.08 -7.05
N ARG A 84 15.77 0.83 -6.53
CA ARG A 84 16.91 1.75 -6.65
C ARG A 84 17.27 2.01 -8.12
N ALA A 85 17.31 0.96 -8.95
CA ALA A 85 17.61 1.10 -10.38
C ALA A 85 16.55 1.94 -11.09
N ARG A 86 15.27 1.70 -10.83
CA ARG A 86 14.15 2.40 -11.44
C ARG A 86 14.08 3.89 -11.08
N PHE A 87 14.44 4.24 -9.85
CA PHE A 87 14.41 5.61 -9.33
C PHE A 87 15.81 6.21 -9.12
N SER A 88 16.81 5.72 -9.87
CA SER A 88 18.21 6.08 -9.67
C SER A 88 18.47 7.59 -9.68
N ALA A 89 17.88 8.34 -10.61
CA ALA A 89 18.04 9.78 -10.69
C ALA A 89 17.51 10.50 -9.44
N LEU A 90 16.35 10.07 -8.94
CA LEU A 90 15.74 10.62 -7.72
C LEU A 90 16.57 10.29 -6.47
N MET A 91 17.12 9.06 -6.42
CA MET A 91 17.97 8.60 -5.32
C MET A 91 19.35 9.27 -5.30
N GLN A 92 19.91 9.59 -6.48
CA GLN A 92 21.22 10.28 -6.62
C GLN A 92 21.12 11.77 -6.25
N ALA A 93 19.97 12.40 -6.36
CA ALA A 93 19.75 13.79 -6.00
C ALA A 93 19.75 14.07 -4.47
N GLY A 94 20.33 13.18 -3.66
CA GLY A 94 20.40 13.31 -2.20
C GLY A 94 19.14 12.86 -1.46
N GLY A 95 18.26 12.13 -2.14
CA GLY A 95 17.08 11.54 -1.52
C GLY A 95 17.40 10.34 -0.63
N THR A 96 16.49 10.01 0.28
CA THR A 96 16.61 8.80 1.10
C THR A 96 16.42 7.55 0.23
N GLN A 97 17.18 6.50 0.51
CA GLN A 97 16.99 5.20 -0.15
C GLN A 97 15.86 4.37 0.48
N ALA A 98 15.17 4.93 1.49
CA ALA A 98 14.05 4.29 2.14
C ALA A 98 12.85 4.17 1.19
N ILE A 99 12.19 3.03 1.25
CA ILE A 99 10.94 2.76 0.54
C ILE A 99 9.81 2.94 1.54
N GLN A 100 8.75 3.63 1.12
CA GLN A 100 7.57 3.77 1.94
C GLN A 100 6.88 2.41 2.12
N CYS A 101 6.47 2.13 3.36
CA CYS A 101 5.50 1.09 3.67
C CYS A 101 4.45 1.68 4.62
N THR A 102 3.18 1.53 4.26
CA THR A 102 2.04 1.83 5.13
C THR A 102 1.38 0.51 5.51
N ASN A 103 1.36 0.17 6.80
CA ASN A 103 0.73 -1.06 7.26
C ASN A 103 -0.80 -0.94 7.16
N PRO A 104 -1.50 -1.73 6.33
CA PRO A 104 -2.94 -1.61 6.11
C PRO A 104 -3.80 -2.04 7.32
N LEU A 105 -3.20 -2.61 8.37
CA LEU A 105 -3.92 -2.91 9.61
C LEU A 105 -3.97 -1.71 10.56
N SER A 106 -2.91 -0.88 10.60
CA SER A 106 -2.83 0.30 11.46
C SER A 106 -2.91 1.63 10.72
N TRP A 107 -2.67 1.62 9.40
CA TRP A 107 -2.52 2.81 8.54
C TRP A 107 -1.37 3.73 8.95
N ARG A 108 -0.38 3.18 9.65
CA ARG A 108 0.83 3.87 10.07
C ARG A 108 2.00 3.48 9.17
N ALA A 109 2.96 4.38 9.06
CA ALA A 109 4.21 4.17 8.31
C ALA A 109 5.37 3.94 9.29
N ASP A 110 5.20 2.96 10.18
CA ASP A 110 6.18 2.54 11.17
C ASP A 110 6.42 1.02 11.07
N GLU A 111 7.41 0.52 11.79
CA GLU A 111 7.78 -0.89 11.81
C GLU A 111 7.11 -1.68 12.95
N VAL A 112 6.08 -1.11 13.57
CA VAL A 112 5.34 -1.77 14.65
C VAL A 112 4.54 -2.93 14.08
N ALA A 113 4.74 -4.11 14.65
CA ALA A 113 3.95 -5.28 14.29
C ALA A 113 2.49 -5.11 14.74
N VAL A 114 1.56 -5.38 13.84
CA VAL A 114 0.12 -5.26 14.11
C VAL A 114 -0.49 -6.66 14.09
N PRO A 115 -1.10 -7.13 15.19
CA PRO A 115 -1.59 -8.49 15.30
C PRO A 115 -2.75 -8.78 14.33
N ALA A 116 -2.88 -10.05 13.94
CA ALA A 116 -3.95 -10.55 13.05
C ALA A 116 -5.37 -10.20 13.54
N ALA A 117 -5.57 -10.04 14.84
CA ALA A 117 -6.86 -9.59 15.40
C ALA A 117 -7.34 -8.23 14.85
N GLN A 118 -6.44 -7.40 14.30
CA GLN A 118 -6.79 -6.14 13.63
C GLN A 118 -7.05 -6.31 12.12
N ASN A 119 -6.87 -7.50 11.57
CA ASN A 119 -7.28 -7.80 10.20
C ASN A 119 -8.80 -8.02 10.17
N LEU A 120 -9.52 -7.03 9.65
CA LEU A 120 -10.98 -7.01 9.61
C LEU A 120 -11.55 -8.01 8.60
N GLY A 121 -10.75 -8.47 7.64
CA GLY A 121 -11.13 -9.54 6.73
C GLY A 121 -10.41 -9.48 5.38
N ALA A 122 -9.82 -10.61 5.03
CA ALA A 122 -9.35 -10.91 3.69
C ALA A 122 -10.50 -11.46 2.85
N THR A 123 -10.54 -11.14 1.55
CA THR A 123 -11.56 -11.69 0.65
C THR A 123 -11.02 -11.89 -0.75
N LEU A 124 -11.65 -12.80 -1.49
CA LEU A 124 -11.38 -13.06 -2.90
C LEU A 124 -12.65 -12.86 -3.72
N PHE A 125 -12.47 -12.58 -4.99
CA PHE A 125 -13.55 -12.59 -5.96
C PHE A 125 -13.80 -14.02 -6.43
N ASP A 126 -15.05 -14.49 -6.31
CA ASP A 126 -15.52 -15.75 -6.89
C ASP A 126 -15.98 -15.51 -8.34
N PRO A 127 -15.21 -15.96 -9.34
CA PRO A 127 -15.57 -15.72 -10.74
C PRO A 127 -16.83 -16.51 -11.19
N GLN A 128 -17.17 -17.60 -10.52
CA GLN A 128 -18.35 -18.41 -10.86
C GLN A 128 -19.63 -17.72 -10.37
N ARG A 129 -19.60 -17.21 -9.14
CA ARG A 129 -20.73 -16.46 -8.55
C ARG A 129 -20.74 -14.98 -8.92
N ARG A 130 -19.61 -14.47 -9.44
CA ARG A 130 -19.41 -13.06 -9.78
C ARG A 130 -19.61 -12.13 -8.57
N GLU A 131 -19.20 -12.59 -7.40
CA GLU A 131 -19.31 -11.87 -6.13
C GLU A 131 -18.04 -11.98 -5.30
N LEU A 132 -17.91 -11.13 -4.29
CA LEU A 132 -16.85 -11.29 -3.29
C LEU A 132 -17.23 -12.42 -2.33
N MET A 133 -16.25 -13.26 -2.01
CA MET A 133 -16.39 -14.26 -0.95
C MET A 133 -16.60 -13.56 0.40
N PRO A 134 -17.26 -14.20 1.38
CA PRO A 134 -17.32 -13.69 2.74
C PRO A 134 -15.91 -13.34 3.27
N PRO A 135 -15.73 -12.19 3.92
CA PRO A 135 -14.42 -11.82 4.46
C PRO A 135 -14.01 -12.77 5.59
N VAL A 136 -12.72 -13.11 5.59
CA VAL A 136 -12.09 -13.95 6.62
C VAL A 136 -11.29 -13.02 7.55
N PRO A 137 -11.81 -12.68 8.74
CA PRO A 137 -11.10 -11.84 9.70
C PRO A 137 -9.95 -12.59 10.35
N GLY A 138 -8.94 -11.85 10.80
CA GLY A 138 -7.82 -12.43 11.55
C GLY A 138 -6.88 -13.30 10.73
N LEU A 139 -6.90 -13.21 9.40
CA LEU A 139 -6.16 -14.12 8.53
C LEU A 139 -4.65 -14.02 8.68
N VAL A 140 -4.13 -12.79 8.72
CA VAL A 140 -2.70 -12.49 8.85
C VAL A 140 -2.49 -11.28 9.75
N ASP A 141 -1.35 -11.25 10.45
CA ASP A 141 -0.76 -10.02 10.98
C ASP A 141 0.01 -9.25 9.89
N ALA A 142 0.56 -8.10 10.24
CA ALA A 142 1.40 -7.37 9.31
C ALA A 142 2.41 -6.48 10.02
N ARG A 143 3.63 -6.36 9.44
CA ARG A 143 4.69 -5.48 9.88
C ARG A 143 5.44 -4.90 8.68
N CYS A 144 5.68 -3.59 8.67
CA CYS A 144 6.61 -2.99 7.71
C CYS A 144 8.07 -3.30 8.12
N VAL A 145 8.89 -3.73 7.16
CA VAL A 145 10.32 -3.96 7.35
C VAL A 145 11.06 -3.47 6.10
N ASP A 146 11.87 -2.44 6.24
CA ASP A 146 12.65 -1.87 5.13
C ASP A 146 11.80 -1.62 3.87
N GLY A 147 10.60 -1.11 4.01
CA GLY A 147 9.71 -0.79 2.90
C GLY A 147 8.85 -1.94 2.36
N ALA A 148 9.07 -3.17 2.80
CA ALA A 148 8.21 -4.32 2.52
C ALA A 148 7.18 -4.53 3.63
N LEU A 149 5.97 -4.98 3.30
CA LEU A 149 4.98 -5.44 4.26
C LEU A 149 5.14 -6.95 4.45
N LEU A 150 5.62 -7.38 5.62
CA LEU A 150 5.68 -8.79 5.99
C LEU A 150 4.39 -9.19 6.68
N ALA A 151 3.73 -10.22 6.18
CA ALA A 151 2.52 -10.81 6.73
C ALA A 151 2.80 -12.22 7.29
N ALA A 152 2.18 -12.58 8.40
CA ALA A 152 2.24 -13.89 9.01
C ALA A 152 0.89 -14.26 9.69
N PRO A 153 0.55 -15.55 9.80
CA PRO A 153 1.23 -16.69 9.20
C PRO A 153 1.15 -16.68 7.67
N GLU A 154 1.84 -17.63 7.02
CA GLU A 154 1.65 -17.87 5.57
C GLU A 154 0.16 -18.04 5.26
N PRO A 155 -0.44 -17.24 4.34
CA PRO A 155 -1.85 -17.33 4.06
C PRO A 155 -2.26 -18.74 3.58
N PRO A 156 -3.30 -19.34 4.17
CA PRO A 156 -3.78 -20.66 3.75
C PRO A 156 -4.55 -20.60 2.42
N PRO A 157 -4.86 -21.77 1.81
CA PRO A 157 -5.82 -21.79 0.69
C PRO A 157 -7.16 -21.14 1.07
N PRO A 158 -7.81 -20.45 0.13
CA PRO A 158 -7.41 -20.24 -1.27
C PRO A 158 -6.38 -19.10 -1.50
N PHE A 159 -6.05 -18.31 -0.49
CA PHE A 159 -5.16 -17.15 -0.60
C PHE A 159 -3.73 -17.54 -0.99
N SER A 160 -3.24 -18.70 -0.55
CA SER A 160 -1.90 -19.21 -0.91
C SER A 160 -1.70 -19.38 -2.42
N ALA A 161 -2.77 -19.59 -3.19
CA ALA A 161 -2.72 -19.69 -4.64
C ALA A 161 -2.38 -18.35 -5.34
N LEU A 162 -2.45 -17.24 -4.62
CA LEU A 162 -2.11 -15.91 -5.14
C LEU A 162 -0.62 -15.55 -4.95
N ALA A 163 0.20 -16.43 -4.42
CA ALA A 163 1.63 -16.24 -4.36
C ALA A 163 2.24 -16.40 -5.78
N ILE A 164 2.88 -15.36 -6.30
CA ILE A 164 3.56 -15.40 -7.61
C ILE A 164 4.75 -16.37 -7.57
N VAL A 165 5.49 -16.32 -6.47
CA VAL A 165 6.53 -17.26 -6.07
C VAL A 165 6.41 -17.43 -4.55
N PRO A 166 7.01 -18.46 -3.93
CA PRO A 166 6.90 -18.65 -2.48
C PRO A 166 7.14 -17.37 -1.68
N GLY A 167 6.15 -16.97 -0.89
CA GLY A 167 6.20 -15.79 -0.04
C GLY A 167 6.00 -14.44 -0.70
N ASN A 168 5.76 -14.36 -2.02
CA ASN A 168 5.43 -13.11 -2.70
C ASN A 168 3.92 -13.06 -3.01
N TYR A 169 3.20 -12.28 -2.23
CA TYR A 169 1.74 -12.14 -2.30
C TYR A 169 1.28 -10.90 -3.07
N HIS A 170 2.05 -10.47 -4.08
CA HIS A 170 1.70 -9.31 -4.90
C HIS A 170 0.25 -9.36 -5.44
N LEU A 171 -0.22 -10.52 -5.91
CA LEU A 171 -1.60 -10.65 -6.40
C LEU A 171 -2.66 -10.53 -5.29
N ALA A 172 -2.26 -10.66 -4.03
CA ALA A 172 -3.13 -10.57 -2.87
C ALA A 172 -2.93 -9.29 -2.04
N ASP A 173 -2.11 -8.35 -2.48
CA ASP A 173 -1.80 -7.11 -1.75
C ASP A 173 -3.05 -6.41 -1.19
N VAL A 174 -4.11 -6.31 -1.99
CA VAL A 174 -5.38 -5.71 -1.55
C VAL A 174 -6.29 -6.76 -0.90
N ALA A 175 -6.32 -7.97 -1.44
CA ALA A 175 -7.24 -9.04 -1.02
C ALA A 175 -7.05 -9.45 0.45
N LEU A 176 -5.78 -9.54 0.92
CA LEU A 176 -5.45 -9.90 2.31
C LEU A 176 -5.94 -8.87 3.34
N PHE A 177 -6.15 -7.62 2.92
CA PHE A 177 -6.52 -6.50 3.81
C PHE A 177 -7.80 -5.81 3.34
N HIS A 178 -8.63 -6.47 2.55
CA HIS A 178 -9.76 -5.85 1.84
C HIS A 178 -10.70 -5.07 2.76
N ALA A 179 -11.13 -5.68 3.88
CA ALA A 179 -12.05 -5.01 4.80
C ALA A 179 -11.40 -3.81 5.53
N ASN A 180 -10.09 -3.90 5.83
CA ASN A 180 -9.34 -2.76 6.37
C ASN A 180 -9.24 -1.61 5.35
N VAL A 181 -9.00 -1.92 4.08
CA VAL A 181 -8.96 -0.92 3.00
C VAL A 181 -10.31 -0.25 2.84
N ALA A 182 -11.39 -1.04 2.76
CA ALA A 182 -12.76 -0.51 2.63
C ALA A 182 -13.13 0.40 3.80
N ARG A 183 -12.84 -0.01 5.03
CA ARG A 183 -13.07 0.80 6.24
C ARG A 183 -12.25 2.09 6.22
N ASN A 184 -10.97 2.02 5.91
CA ASN A 184 -10.09 3.20 5.89
C ASN A 184 -10.52 4.24 4.85
N ILE A 185 -11.01 3.80 3.68
CA ILE A 185 -11.57 4.70 2.67
C ILE A 185 -12.73 5.52 3.27
N VAL A 186 -13.64 4.87 3.98
CA VAL A 186 -14.79 5.53 4.63
C VAL A 186 -14.33 6.51 5.71
N ASP A 187 -13.40 6.09 6.57
CA ASP A 187 -12.87 6.91 7.66
C ASP A 187 -12.14 8.16 7.13
N ARG A 188 -11.33 8.02 6.06
CA ARG A 188 -10.65 9.16 5.42
C ARG A 188 -11.63 10.10 4.70
N ILE A 189 -12.70 9.59 4.10
CA ILE A 189 -13.76 10.42 3.50
C ILE A 189 -14.45 11.23 4.60
N ALA A 190 -14.74 10.63 5.74
CA ALA A 190 -15.32 11.34 6.88
C ALA A 190 -14.39 12.46 7.37
N ALA A 191 -13.11 12.16 7.60
CA ALA A 191 -12.11 13.14 8.00
C ALA A 191 -11.98 14.28 6.97
N TRP A 192 -11.93 13.97 5.68
CA TRP A 192 -11.81 14.96 4.62
C TRP A 192 -13.03 15.91 4.56
N ARG A 193 -14.23 15.42 4.91
CA ARG A 193 -15.44 16.26 4.95
C ARG A 193 -15.39 17.26 6.12
N THR A 194 -14.72 16.94 7.21
CA THR A 194 -14.56 17.84 8.36
C THR A 194 -13.42 18.87 8.18
N ASP A 195 -12.54 18.62 7.22
CA ASP A 195 -11.34 19.41 6.94
C ASP A 195 -11.56 20.47 5.81
N ARG A 196 -12.82 20.73 5.46
CA ARG A 196 -13.25 21.68 4.41
C ARG A 196 -13.55 23.07 4.94
#